data_92e62e1c263f9940afc69dca0e566738
#
_entry.id   92e62e1c263f9940afc69dca0e566738
#
_cell.length_a   1.000
_cell.length_b   1.000
_cell.length_c   1.000
_cell.angle_alpha   90.00
_cell.angle_beta   90.00
_cell.angle_gamma   90.00
#
_symmetry.space_group_name_H-M   'P 1'
#
loop_
_entity.id
_entity.type
_entity.pdbx_description
1 polymer ?
#
loop_
_entity_poly.entity_id
_entity_poly.type
_entity_poly.pdbx_seq_one_letter_code
_entity_poly.pdbx_strand_id
1 'polypeptide(L)'
;VGKIKDRHALTCRNCYEFSHKHQLGKPEKERLRIEDRLLEDVRTYISENLGKPPVFKPVVHNAKATDHEMVLCLSDTHYPEVVSPDETMGLTYDAEVCARRLERIRDVVVRYKDLREPAYPIRKLSVALLGDMLSGNIHEELEITNQFPVSEALVRLAQLLHTMASSFAEEFPAVELVFMPGNHPRLTKKPRHKAKWNNWDYVLGHFVSALSRETYTVQVPKDLVYVHEVCHRRLGLVHGDGVKSASFAGIPWYGMRSRREAIQSLLRHLGQPAIDYLLMGHFHQLLYWQGTDCDLIINGAVKGGDEYSIDTRHASTDPVQALLTFHPKYGVTDLSRINLKEVT
;
A
#
# COMPACT_ATOMS: atom_id res chain seq x y z
N VAL A 1 -21.69 14.11 46.21
CA VAL A 1 -22.39 13.07 45.45
C VAL A 1 -21.39 11.99 45.02
N GLY A 2 -20.16 12.31 44.60
CA GLY A 2 -19.14 11.37 44.17
C GLY A 2 -18.57 10.45 45.27
N LYS A 3 -18.37 11.00 46.47
CA LYS A 3 -17.80 10.21 47.60
C LYS A 3 -18.70 9.12 48.15
N ILE A 4 -20.00 9.22 47.98
CA ILE A 4 -20.97 8.18 48.46
C ILE A 4 -20.99 7.00 47.49
N LYS A 5 -20.81 7.20 46.20
CA LYS A 5 -20.78 6.10 45.19
C LYS A 5 -19.55 5.20 45.36
N ASP A 6 -18.37 5.77 45.65
CA ASP A 6 -17.16 4.96 45.80
C ASP A 6 -17.14 4.13 47.06
N ARG A 7 -17.72 4.58 48.18
CA ARG A 7 -17.85 3.77 49.41
C ARG A 7 -18.82 2.61 49.22
N HIS A 8 -19.93 2.83 48.51
CA HIS A 8 -20.88 1.76 48.24
C HIS A 8 -20.33 0.69 47.30
N ALA A 9 -19.57 1.08 46.31
CA ALA A 9 -18.92 0.15 45.35
C ALA A 9 -17.85 -0.71 46.05
N LEU A 10 -17.03 -0.14 46.92
CA LEU A 10 -16.02 -0.90 47.68
C LEU A 10 -16.66 -1.85 48.70
N THR A 11 -17.73 -1.43 49.40
CA THR A 11 -18.43 -2.27 50.35
C THR A 11 -19.17 -3.41 49.65
N CYS A 12 -19.76 -3.13 48.49
CA CYS A 12 -20.45 -4.14 47.69
C CYS A 12 -19.46 -5.18 47.10
N ARG A 13 -18.27 -4.76 46.69
CA ARG A 13 -17.23 -5.68 46.17
C ARG A 13 -16.71 -6.60 47.28
N ASN A 14 -16.39 -6.06 48.45
CA ASN A 14 -15.95 -6.88 49.61
C ASN A 14 -17.04 -7.82 50.11
N CYS A 15 -18.31 -7.39 50.17
CA CYS A 15 -19.44 -8.25 50.53
C CYS A 15 -19.69 -9.33 49.48
N TYR A 16 -19.56 -8.99 48.19
CA TYR A 16 -19.70 -9.95 47.09
C TYR A 16 -18.59 -11.01 47.16
N GLU A 17 -17.34 -10.60 47.30
CA GLU A 17 -16.20 -11.51 47.42
C GLU A 17 -16.31 -12.43 48.65
N PHE A 18 -16.75 -11.86 49.81
CA PHE A 18 -16.96 -12.61 51.02
C PHE A 18 -18.12 -13.63 50.90
N SER A 19 -19.28 -13.21 50.40
CA SER A 19 -20.43 -14.08 50.23
C SER A 19 -20.18 -15.16 49.16
N HIS A 20 -19.47 -14.81 48.08
CA HIS A 20 -19.14 -15.73 47.02
C HIS A 20 -18.16 -16.84 47.47
N LYS A 21 -17.11 -16.47 48.22
CA LYS A 21 -16.17 -17.43 48.82
C LYS A 21 -16.84 -18.43 49.76
N HIS A 22 -17.96 -18.06 50.43
CA HIS A 22 -18.67 -18.93 51.38
C HIS A 22 -19.75 -19.79 50.71
N GLN A 23 -20.25 -19.42 49.56
CA GLN A 23 -21.28 -20.15 48.81
C GLN A 23 -20.72 -21.12 47.76
N LEU A 24 -19.42 -21.05 47.47
CA LEU A 24 -18.79 -21.90 46.45
C LEU A 24 -18.69 -23.37 46.92
N GLY A 25 -18.89 -24.31 46.01
CA GLY A 25 -18.66 -25.73 46.22
C GLY A 25 -17.20 -26.07 46.52
N LYS A 26 -16.95 -27.29 47.06
CA LYS A 26 -15.59 -27.75 47.38
C LYS A 26 -14.56 -27.56 46.24
N PRO A 27 -14.89 -27.93 44.99
CA PRO A 27 -13.92 -27.77 43.88
C PRO A 27 -13.61 -26.32 43.56
N GLU A 28 -14.58 -25.41 43.67
CA GLU A 28 -14.39 -23.99 43.42
C GLU A 28 -13.59 -23.29 44.54
N LYS A 29 -13.81 -23.72 45.81
CA LYS A 29 -13.00 -23.25 46.93
C LYS A 29 -11.54 -23.67 46.80
N GLU A 30 -11.30 -24.86 46.28
CA GLU A 30 -9.95 -25.39 46.05
C GLU A 30 -9.25 -24.66 44.89
N ARG A 31 -9.98 -24.40 43.83
CA ARG A 31 -9.48 -23.58 42.71
C ARG A 31 -9.07 -22.17 43.13
N LEU A 32 -9.93 -21.49 43.91
CA LEU A 32 -9.61 -20.17 44.45
C LEU A 32 -8.38 -20.18 45.38
N ARG A 33 -8.20 -21.24 46.18
CA ARG A 33 -7.00 -21.40 47.02
C ARG A 33 -5.74 -21.59 46.19
N ILE A 34 -5.84 -22.30 45.08
CA ILE A 34 -4.70 -22.47 44.12
C ILE A 34 -4.39 -21.15 43.48
N GLU A 35 -5.37 -20.38 43.00
CA GLU A 35 -5.21 -19.08 42.43
C GLU A 35 -4.59 -18.06 43.39
N ASP A 36 -5.11 -18.02 44.66
CA ASP A 36 -4.57 -17.17 45.73
C ASP A 36 -3.11 -17.52 46.06
N ARG A 37 -2.78 -18.82 46.12
CA ARG A 37 -1.43 -19.28 46.37
C ARG A 37 -0.50 -18.95 45.21
N LEU A 38 -0.92 -19.17 43.97
CA LEU A 38 -0.15 -18.83 42.79
C LEU A 38 0.17 -17.32 42.73
N LEU A 39 -0.81 -16.48 43.07
CA LEU A 39 -0.61 -15.03 43.13
C LEU A 39 0.38 -14.64 44.22
N GLU A 40 0.37 -15.29 45.38
CA GLU A 40 1.31 -15.04 46.44
C GLU A 40 2.74 -15.52 46.08
N ASP A 41 2.85 -16.70 45.47
CA ASP A 41 4.13 -17.21 44.95
C ASP A 41 4.72 -16.29 43.91
N VAL A 42 3.90 -15.76 42.97
CA VAL A 42 4.32 -14.76 41.97
C VAL A 42 4.75 -13.45 42.62
N ARG A 43 4.02 -12.95 43.63
CA ARG A 43 4.39 -11.74 44.36
C ARG A 43 5.73 -11.91 45.10
N THR A 44 5.90 -13.06 45.75
CA THR A 44 7.12 -13.41 46.47
C THR A 44 8.29 -13.48 45.49
N TYR A 45 8.15 -14.20 44.38
CA TYR A 45 9.14 -14.29 43.34
C TYR A 45 9.51 -12.90 42.78
N ILE A 46 8.52 -12.04 42.52
CA ILE A 46 8.71 -10.67 42.07
C ILE A 46 9.52 -9.86 43.08
N SER A 47 9.17 -9.97 44.38
CA SER A 47 9.85 -9.22 45.42
C SER A 47 11.29 -9.66 45.65
N GLU A 48 11.56 -10.94 45.49
CA GLU A 48 12.88 -11.56 45.75
C GLU A 48 13.83 -11.52 44.55
N ASN A 49 13.28 -11.63 43.30
CA ASN A 49 14.09 -11.85 42.12
C ASN A 49 14.02 -10.72 41.08
N LEU A 50 13.01 -9.86 41.10
CA LEU A 50 12.98 -8.70 40.22
C LEU A 50 13.86 -7.60 40.81
N GLY A 51 15.04 -7.44 40.21
CA GLY A 51 15.86 -6.27 40.40
C GLY A 51 15.13 -4.99 39.89
N LYS A 52 15.80 -3.86 39.95
CA LYS A 52 15.24 -2.61 39.38
C LYS A 52 14.82 -2.86 37.92
N PRO A 53 13.63 -2.43 37.50
CA PRO A 53 13.18 -2.60 36.12
C PRO A 53 14.19 -1.98 35.17
N PRO A 54 14.38 -2.58 33.98
CA PRO A 54 15.29 -2.02 32.99
C PRO A 54 14.89 -0.58 32.66
N VAL A 55 15.83 0.33 32.78
CA VAL A 55 15.62 1.73 32.43
C VAL A 55 16.01 1.91 30.97
N PHE A 56 15.03 2.25 30.11
CA PHE A 56 15.32 2.65 28.75
C PHE A 56 16.05 3.99 28.78
N LYS A 57 17.22 4.03 28.14
CA LYS A 57 17.94 5.29 28.00
C LYS A 57 17.13 6.24 27.11
N PRO A 58 17.06 7.53 27.44
CA PRO A 58 16.44 8.51 26.55
C PRO A 58 17.08 8.45 25.16
N VAL A 59 16.25 8.60 24.13
CA VAL A 59 16.75 8.70 22.76
C VAL A 59 17.54 10.01 22.63
N VAL A 60 18.82 9.89 22.30
CA VAL A 60 19.68 11.05 22.02
C VAL A 60 19.53 11.41 20.54
N HIS A 61 18.90 12.54 20.24
CA HIS A 61 18.67 13.03 18.89
C HIS A 61 19.90 13.67 18.22
N ASN A 62 21.11 13.30 18.63
CA ASN A 62 22.38 13.82 18.10
C ASN A 62 22.98 12.97 16.97
N ALA A 63 22.28 11.94 16.48
CA ALA A 63 22.71 11.20 15.30
C ALA A 63 22.59 12.09 14.06
N LYS A 64 23.61 12.11 13.19
CA LYS A 64 23.49 12.71 11.86
C LYS A 64 22.24 12.12 11.21
N ALA A 65 21.34 13.00 10.78
CA ALA A 65 20.13 12.57 10.08
C ALA A 65 20.54 11.74 8.85
N THR A 66 19.98 10.55 8.73
CA THR A 66 20.24 9.66 7.61
C THR A 66 19.32 10.02 6.46
N ASP A 67 19.88 10.10 5.26
CA ASP A 67 19.10 10.38 4.06
C ASP A 67 18.09 9.24 3.80
N HIS A 68 16.85 9.63 3.52
CA HIS A 68 15.75 8.72 3.17
C HIS A 68 15.30 8.97 1.74
N GLU A 69 14.61 8.01 1.17
CA GLU A 69 13.93 8.13 -0.12
C GLU A 69 12.46 7.73 0.02
N MET A 70 11.61 8.31 -0.81
CA MET A 70 10.20 7.98 -0.87
C MET A 70 9.85 7.24 -2.15
N VAL A 71 8.89 6.33 -2.08
CA VAL A 71 8.30 5.65 -3.23
C VAL A 71 6.80 5.84 -3.19
N LEU A 72 6.26 6.54 -4.17
CA LEU A 72 4.83 6.59 -4.45
C LEU A 72 4.48 5.42 -5.36
N CYS A 73 3.64 4.49 -4.90
CA CYS A 73 2.99 3.54 -5.79
C CYS A 73 1.78 4.22 -6.43
N LEU A 74 1.74 4.27 -7.76
CA LEU A 74 0.65 4.83 -8.54
C LEU A 74 0.18 3.78 -9.54
N SER A 75 -1.08 3.38 -9.49
CA SER A 75 -1.60 2.36 -10.40
C SER A 75 -3.11 2.41 -10.53
N ASP A 76 -3.61 1.69 -11.52
CA ASP A 76 -5.02 1.39 -11.68
C ASP A 76 -5.86 2.68 -11.71
N THR A 77 -5.42 3.66 -12.51
CA THR A 77 -6.19 4.87 -12.79
C THR A 77 -7.33 4.56 -13.77
N HIS A 78 -7.15 3.59 -14.67
CA HIS A 78 -8.12 3.24 -15.70
C HIS A 78 -8.70 4.47 -16.43
N TYR A 79 -7.86 5.45 -16.68
CA TYR A 79 -8.28 6.67 -17.36
C TYR A 79 -8.66 6.36 -18.83
N PRO A 80 -9.77 6.78 -19.37
CA PRO A 80 -10.82 7.67 -18.89
C PRO A 80 -12.15 6.91 -18.66
N GLU A 81 -12.13 5.80 -17.96
CA GLU A 81 -13.31 4.99 -17.66
C GLU A 81 -14.34 5.80 -16.88
N VAL A 82 -15.62 5.57 -17.14
CA VAL A 82 -16.74 6.17 -16.40
C VAL A 82 -17.40 5.10 -15.55
N VAL A 83 -17.58 5.39 -14.26
CA VAL A 83 -18.34 4.56 -13.32
C VAL A 83 -19.65 5.27 -12.98
N SER A 84 -20.77 4.58 -13.25
CA SER A 84 -22.12 5.12 -13.06
C SER A 84 -22.59 4.96 -11.61
N PRO A 85 -22.99 6.05 -10.94
CA PRO A 85 -23.52 5.97 -9.58
C PRO A 85 -24.83 5.17 -9.49
N ASP A 86 -25.62 5.16 -10.56
CA ASP A 86 -26.91 4.45 -10.60
C ASP A 86 -26.73 2.92 -10.59
N GLU A 87 -25.61 2.43 -11.13
CA GLU A 87 -25.30 1.00 -11.22
C GLU A 87 -24.41 0.51 -10.07
N THR A 88 -23.74 1.43 -9.37
CA THR A 88 -22.71 1.13 -8.37
C THR A 88 -23.04 1.58 -6.96
N MET A 89 -24.31 1.77 -6.65
CA MET A 89 -24.76 2.26 -5.32
C MET A 89 -24.09 3.59 -4.91
N GLY A 90 -23.89 4.49 -5.88
CA GLY A 90 -23.39 5.83 -5.65
C GLY A 90 -21.88 6.02 -5.84
N LEU A 91 -21.15 5.04 -6.34
CA LEU A 91 -19.75 5.26 -6.71
C LEU A 91 -19.69 6.08 -8.00
N THR A 92 -18.75 7.03 -8.04
CA THR A 92 -18.52 7.90 -9.20
C THR A 92 -17.06 7.90 -9.58
N TYR A 93 -16.80 7.79 -10.87
CA TYR A 93 -15.47 7.96 -11.44
C TYR A 93 -15.57 8.43 -12.89
N ASP A 94 -14.71 9.34 -13.27
CA ASP A 94 -14.53 9.85 -14.62
C ASP A 94 -13.14 10.50 -14.77
N ALA A 95 -12.87 11.11 -15.91
CA ALA A 95 -11.59 11.77 -16.16
C ALA A 95 -11.35 12.98 -15.22
N GLU A 96 -12.38 13.69 -14.80
CA GLU A 96 -12.24 14.83 -13.90
C GLU A 96 -11.98 14.37 -12.46
N VAL A 97 -12.68 13.32 -12.01
CA VAL A 97 -12.44 12.67 -10.71
C VAL A 97 -11.01 12.15 -10.68
N CYS A 98 -10.53 11.51 -11.76
CA CYS A 98 -9.14 11.08 -11.86
C CYS A 98 -8.17 12.23 -11.68
N ALA A 99 -8.37 13.35 -12.39
CA ALA A 99 -7.50 14.52 -12.29
C ALA A 99 -7.46 15.07 -10.85
N ARG A 100 -8.63 15.24 -10.20
CA ARG A 100 -8.70 15.69 -8.80
C ARG A 100 -8.00 14.72 -7.84
N ARG A 101 -8.11 13.39 -8.07
CA ARG A 101 -7.42 12.38 -7.27
C ARG A 101 -5.91 12.43 -7.45
N LEU A 102 -5.41 12.65 -8.66
CA LEU A 102 -3.98 12.85 -8.91
C LEU A 102 -3.46 14.11 -8.22
N GLU A 103 -4.21 15.20 -8.25
CA GLU A 103 -3.91 16.42 -7.51
C GLU A 103 -3.86 16.16 -6.00
N ARG A 104 -4.85 15.46 -5.46
CA ARG A 104 -4.86 15.06 -4.05
C ARG A 104 -3.66 14.19 -3.67
N ILE A 105 -3.25 13.27 -4.54
CA ILE A 105 -2.05 12.44 -4.32
C ILE A 105 -0.82 13.34 -4.22
N ARG A 106 -0.64 14.28 -5.17
CA ARG A 106 0.45 15.26 -5.15
C ARG A 106 0.50 16.01 -3.82
N ASP A 107 -0.61 16.60 -3.39
CA ASP A 107 -0.70 17.39 -2.16
C ASP A 107 -0.34 16.58 -0.92
N VAL A 108 -0.82 15.34 -0.85
CA VAL A 108 -0.53 14.44 0.28
C VAL A 108 0.93 14.02 0.29
N VAL A 109 1.54 13.73 -0.86
CA VAL A 109 2.95 13.35 -0.95
C VAL A 109 3.85 14.49 -0.48
N VAL A 110 3.61 15.72 -0.96
CA VAL A 110 4.36 16.91 -0.54
C VAL A 110 4.19 17.14 0.97
N ARG A 111 2.95 17.09 1.45
CA ARG A 111 2.68 17.25 2.89
C ARG A 111 3.41 16.20 3.74
N TYR A 112 3.46 14.95 3.31
CA TYR A 112 4.18 13.90 4.04
C TYR A 112 5.70 14.10 4.00
N LYS A 113 6.25 14.62 2.91
CA LYS A 113 7.65 15.07 2.84
C LYS A 113 7.90 16.13 3.92
N ASP A 114 7.12 17.22 3.91
CA ASP A 114 7.29 18.35 4.83
C ASP A 114 7.19 17.94 6.31
N LEU A 115 6.31 17.02 6.62
CA LEU A 115 6.15 16.48 7.98
C LEU A 115 7.36 15.65 8.44
N ARG A 116 8.09 15.02 7.52
CA ARG A 116 9.22 14.12 7.83
C ARG A 116 10.58 14.79 7.70
N GLU A 117 10.72 15.73 6.80
CA GLU A 117 12.00 16.39 6.48
C GLU A 117 12.71 17.03 7.71
N PRO A 118 12.01 17.56 8.72
CA PRO A 118 12.65 18.01 9.96
C PRO A 118 13.31 16.88 10.78
N ALA A 119 12.86 15.64 10.61
CA ALA A 119 13.42 14.47 11.31
C ALA A 119 14.55 13.81 10.51
N TYR A 120 14.41 13.78 9.20
CA TYR A 120 15.40 13.19 8.27
C TYR A 120 15.24 13.74 6.84
N PRO A 121 16.34 13.98 6.10
CA PRO A 121 16.27 14.52 4.76
C PRO A 121 15.66 13.50 3.77
N ILE A 122 14.76 13.96 2.93
CA ILE A 122 14.23 13.17 1.82
C ILE A 122 14.97 13.55 0.54
N ARG A 123 15.75 12.64 -0.04
CA ARG A 123 16.64 12.92 -1.16
C ARG A 123 16.04 12.63 -2.52
N LYS A 124 15.10 11.70 -2.58
CA LYS A 124 14.51 11.28 -3.84
C LYS A 124 13.06 10.84 -3.64
N LEU A 125 12.23 11.14 -4.64
CA LEU A 125 10.92 10.53 -4.83
C LEU A 125 10.96 9.66 -6.08
N SER A 126 10.71 8.37 -5.94
CA SER A 126 10.42 7.45 -7.04
C SER A 126 8.90 7.28 -7.16
N VAL A 127 8.36 7.50 -8.34
CA VAL A 127 6.95 7.20 -8.66
C VAL A 127 6.91 5.90 -9.45
N ALA A 128 6.50 4.82 -8.80
CA ALA A 128 6.33 3.52 -9.42
C ALA A 128 4.92 3.43 -10.03
N LEU A 129 4.82 3.63 -11.35
CA LEU A 129 3.57 3.48 -12.09
C LEU A 129 3.40 1.99 -12.42
N LEU A 130 2.55 1.31 -11.64
CA LEU A 130 2.46 -0.16 -11.63
C LEU A 130 1.42 -0.71 -12.63
N GLY A 131 1.09 0.04 -13.66
CA GLY A 131 0.22 -0.38 -14.75
C GLY A 131 -1.25 -0.01 -14.59
N ASP A 132 -2.02 -0.33 -15.63
CA ASP A 132 -3.44 0.03 -15.81
C ASP A 132 -3.69 1.54 -15.60
N MET A 133 -2.77 2.33 -16.16
CA MET A 133 -2.92 3.78 -16.19
C MET A 133 -4.02 4.19 -17.16
N LEU A 134 -4.12 3.49 -18.29
CA LEU A 134 -5.19 3.66 -19.26
C LEU A 134 -6.18 2.49 -19.19
N SER A 135 -7.46 2.76 -19.32
CA SER A 135 -8.51 1.75 -19.41
C SER A 135 -8.37 0.85 -20.64
N GLY A 136 -7.85 1.42 -21.73
CA GLY A 136 -7.74 0.68 -22.99
C GLY A 136 -9.10 0.37 -23.63
N ASN A 137 -9.09 -0.60 -24.57
CA ASN A 137 -10.29 -0.99 -25.32
C ASN A 137 -10.33 -2.51 -25.58
N ILE A 138 -9.73 -3.30 -24.71
CA ILE A 138 -9.74 -4.77 -24.84
C ILE A 138 -11.08 -5.41 -24.48
N HIS A 139 -11.90 -4.73 -23.73
CA HIS A 139 -13.26 -5.09 -23.39
C HIS A 139 -14.21 -4.20 -24.20
N GLU A 140 -15.21 -4.80 -24.85
CA GLU A 140 -16.17 -4.08 -25.69
C GLU A 140 -16.99 -3.04 -24.91
N GLU A 141 -17.28 -3.33 -23.65
CA GLU A 141 -17.89 -2.40 -22.72
C GLU A 141 -17.10 -1.09 -22.59
N LEU A 142 -15.79 -1.19 -22.41
CA LEU A 142 -14.92 -0.01 -22.20
C LEU A 142 -14.87 0.90 -23.44
N GLU A 143 -15.06 0.34 -24.63
CA GLU A 143 -15.11 1.10 -25.87
C GLU A 143 -16.35 2.04 -25.90
N ILE A 144 -17.40 1.66 -25.20
CA ILE A 144 -18.65 2.42 -25.09
C ILE A 144 -18.64 3.36 -23.88
N THR A 145 -18.08 2.92 -22.77
CA THR A 145 -18.14 3.62 -21.47
C THR A 145 -16.97 4.57 -21.24
N ASN A 146 -15.88 4.44 -21.98
CA ASN A 146 -14.77 5.39 -21.88
C ASN A 146 -15.20 6.79 -22.36
N GLN A 147 -14.89 7.81 -21.59
CA GLN A 147 -15.25 9.22 -21.87
C GLN A 147 -14.57 9.76 -23.15
N PHE A 148 -13.37 9.24 -23.48
CA PHE A 148 -12.58 9.61 -24.65
C PHE A 148 -12.00 8.39 -25.33
N PRO A 149 -11.73 8.47 -26.66
CA PRO A 149 -10.92 7.46 -27.32
C PRO A 149 -9.53 7.30 -26.67
N VAL A 150 -8.97 6.12 -26.71
CA VAL A 150 -7.68 5.79 -26.07
C VAL A 150 -6.53 6.73 -26.49
N SER A 151 -6.53 7.19 -27.74
CA SER A 151 -5.53 8.12 -28.27
C SER A 151 -5.62 9.51 -27.60
N GLU A 152 -6.81 10.02 -27.38
CA GLU A 152 -7.03 11.28 -26.68
C GLU A 152 -6.78 11.12 -25.18
N ALA A 153 -7.24 10.02 -24.59
CA ALA A 153 -6.98 9.68 -23.19
C ALA A 153 -5.48 9.64 -22.86
N LEU A 154 -4.68 9.05 -23.76
CA LEU A 154 -3.22 9.01 -23.62
C LEU A 154 -2.61 10.42 -23.53
N VAL A 155 -2.99 11.32 -24.42
CA VAL A 155 -2.45 12.69 -24.43
C VAL A 155 -2.85 13.45 -23.17
N ARG A 156 -4.12 13.36 -22.77
CA ARG A 156 -4.63 14.04 -21.57
C ARG A 156 -3.97 13.51 -20.30
N LEU A 157 -3.89 12.19 -20.15
CA LEU A 157 -3.24 11.58 -18.97
C LEU A 157 -1.74 11.88 -18.93
N ALA A 158 -1.05 11.90 -20.08
CA ALA A 158 0.34 12.28 -20.13
C ALA A 158 0.58 13.71 -19.63
N GLN A 159 -0.31 14.64 -19.97
CA GLN A 159 -0.25 16.03 -19.48
C GLN A 159 -0.49 16.09 -17.97
N LEU A 160 -1.47 15.35 -17.44
CA LEU A 160 -1.73 15.29 -16.00
C LEU A 160 -0.52 14.72 -15.22
N LEU A 161 0.05 13.61 -15.70
CA LEU A 161 1.22 12.99 -15.08
C LEU A 161 2.47 13.90 -15.17
N HIS A 162 2.65 14.60 -16.30
CA HIS A 162 3.73 15.57 -16.46
C HIS A 162 3.58 16.73 -15.47
N THR A 163 2.38 17.30 -15.34
CA THR A 163 2.10 18.38 -14.37
C THR A 163 2.37 17.93 -12.94
N MET A 164 1.92 16.76 -12.57
CA MET A 164 2.17 16.18 -11.24
C MET A 164 3.68 15.96 -11.00
N ALA A 165 4.38 15.36 -11.96
CA ALA A 165 5.81 15.07 -11.84
C ALA A 165 6.66 16.36 -11.80
N SER A 166 6.29 17.38 -12.58
CA SER A 166 6.95 18.68 -12.56
C SER A 166 6.79 19.37 -11.20
N SER A 167 5.58 19.32 -10.63
CA SER A 167 5.33 19.82 -9.28
C SER A 167 6.17 19.07 -8.21
N PHE A 168 6.34 17.75 -8.34
CA PHE A 168 7.24 17.02 -7.46
C PHE A 168 8.71 17.45 -7.63
N ALA A 169 9.14 17.75 -8.85
CA ALA A 169 10.52 18.17 -9.10
C ALA A 169 10.84 19.57 -8.52
N GLU A 170 9.83 20.37 -8.22
CA GLU A 170 9.99 21.63 -7.46
C GLU A 170 10.20 21.37 -5.96
N GLU A 171 9.70 20.24 -5.47
CA GLU A 171 9.67 19.91 -4.03
C GLU A 171 10.75 18.91 -3.59
N PHE A 172 11.19 18.02 -4.47
CA PHE A 172 12.16 16.98 -4.17
C PHE A 172 13.49 17.21 -4.90
N PRO A 173 14.64 16.95 -4.26
CA PRO A 173 15.95 17.07 -4.91
C PRO A 173 16.12 16.21 -6.16
N ALA A 174 15.44 15.07 -6.22
CA ALA A 174 15.40 14.18 -7.39
C ALA A 174 14.04 13.50 -7.51
N VAL A 175 13.52 13.39 -8.72
CA VAL A 175 12.28 12.70 -9.05
C VAL A 175 12.51 11.72 -10.19
N GLU A 176 12.04 10.49 -10.03
CA GLU A 176 12.12 9.47 -11.06
C GLU A 176 10.76 8.76 -11.20
N LEU A 177 10.29 8.63 -12.43
CA LEU A 177 9.09 7.88 -12.79
C LEU A 177 9.49 6.56 -13.43
N VAL A 178 8.86 5.45 -13.02
CA VAL A 178 9.08 4.12 -13.60
C VAL A 178 7.76 3.56 -14.07
N PHE A 179 7.61 3.33 -15.38
CA PHE A 179 6.38 2.86 -15.99
C PHE A 179 6.40 1.33 -16.21
N MET A 180 5.50 0.61 -15.55
CA MET A 180 5.21 -0.79 -15.83
C MET A 180 3.91 -0.92 -16.62
N PRO A 181 3.84 -1.78 -17.65
CA PRO A 181 2.61 -1.94 -18.43
C PRO A 181 1.57 -2.79 -17.66
N GLY A 182 0.32 -2.34 -17.68
CA GLY A 182 -0.82 -3.07 -17.15
C GLY A 182 -1.43 -4.06 -18.16
N ASN A 183 -2.53 -4.68 -17.78
CA ASN A 183 -3.24 -5.61 -18.67
C ASN A 183 -4.39 -4.97 -19.46
N HIS A 184 -5.02 -3.91 -18.95
CA HIS A 184 -6.08 -3.21 -19.66
C HIS A 184 -5.57 -2.47 -20.91
N PRO A 185 -4.45 -1.73 -20.87
CA PRO A 185 -3.97 -0.96 -22.02
C PRO A 185 -3.26 -1.77 -23.10
N ARG A 186 -3.29 -3.11 -23.05
CA ARG A 186 -2.70 -3.94 -24.12
C ARG A 186 -3.48 -3.80 -25.44
N LEU A 187 -2.77 -3.94 -26.58
CA LEU A 187 -3.37 -3.78 -27.91
C LEU A 187 -4.12 -5.04 -28.41
N THR A 188 -4.13 -6.11 -27.65
CA THR A 188 -4.75 -7.38 -28.07
C THR A 188 -5.65 -7.93 -26.99
N LYS A 189 -6.87 -8.37 -27.37
CA LYS A 189 -7.85 -8.95 -26.43
C LYS A 189 -7.29 -10.17 -25.68
N LYS A 190 -6.52 -11.02 -26.36
CA LYS A 190 -5.83 -12.15 -25.72
C LYS A 190 -4.46 -11.73 -25.21
N PRO A 191 -4.09 -12.09 -23.96
CA PRO A 191 -2.77 -11.82 -23.42
C PRO A 191 -1.67 -12.48 -24.28
N ARG A 192 -0.58 -11.76 -24.49
CA ARG A 192 0.63 -12.27 -25.16
C ARG A 192 1.79 -12.29 -24.16
N HIS A 193 2.60 -13.35 -24.23
CA HIS A 193 3.80 -13.47 -23.39
C HIS A 193 5.02 -12.73 -23.99
N LYS A 194 5.01 -12.55 -25.34
CA LYS A 194 6.04 -11.79 -26.05
C LYS A 194 5.57 -10.35 -26.29
N ALA A 195 6.51 -9.41 -26.24
CA ALA A 195 6.25 -8.00 -26.53
C ALA A 195 5.12 -7.40 -25.66
N LYS A 196 5.16 -7.66 -24.34
CA LYS A 196 4.22 -7.04 -23.38
C LYS A 196 4.23 -5.50 -23.42
N TRP A 197 5.35 -4.90 -23.84
CA TRP A 197 5.46 -3.47 -24.09
C TRP A 197 4.67 -2.96 -25.32
N ASN A 198 4.08 -3.82 -26.14
CA ASN A 198 3.09 -3.41 -27.14
C ASN A 198 1.76 -3.09 -26.43
N ASN A 199 1.75 -1.95 -25.77
CA ASN A 199 0.81 -1.58 -24.72
C ASN A 199 0.73 -0.04 -24.63
N TRP A 200 -0.44 0.52 -24.40
CA TRP A 200 -0.61 1.97 -24.30
C TRP A 200 0.07 2.59 -23.10
N ASP A 201 0.23 1.91 -21.97
CA ASP A 201 1.02 2.42 -20.83
C ASP A 201 2.49 2.59 -21.20
N TYR A 202 3.02 1.69 -22.04
CA TYR A 202 4.37 1.83 -22.55
C TYR A 202 4.52 3.09 -23.44
N VAL A 203 3.54 3.34 -24.30
CA VAL A 203 3.50 4.55 -25.14
C VAL A 203 3.32 5.79 -24.26
N LEU A 204 2.46 5.73 -23.25
CA LEU A 204 2.27 6.80 -22.26
C LEU A 204 3.59 7.17 -21.56
N GLY A 205 4.35 6.17 -21.11
CA GLY A 205 5.64 6.39 -20.46
C GLY A 205 6.62 7.12 -21.37
N HIS A 206 6.73 6.75 -22.63
CA HIS A 206 7.56 7.46 -23.60
C HIS A 206 7.06 8.86 -23.89
N PHE A 207 5.74 9.06 -23.93
CA PHE A 207 5.17 10.39 -24.13
C PHE A 207 5.50 11.32 -22.94
N VAL A 208 5.34 10.83 -21.70
CA VAL A 208 5.72 11.56 -20.48
C VAL A 208 7.24 11.83 -20.45
N SER A 209 8.06 10.87 -20.89
CA SER A 209 9.50 11.05 -21.03
C SER A 209 9.86 12.19 -22.01
N ALA A 210 9.16 12.29 -23.12
CA ALA A 210 9.36 13.38 -24.07
C ALA A 210 8.95 14.75 -23.50
N LEU A 211 7.97 14.80 -22.60
CA LEU A 211 7.52 16.02 -21.94
C LEU A 211 8.47 16.46 -20.81
N SER A 212 9.21 15.55 -20.19
CA SER A 212 10.00 15.82 -18.97
C SER A 212 11.09 16.85 -19.15
N ARG A 213 11.68 16.99 -20.35
CA ARG A 213 12.73 17.96 -20.69
C ARG A 213 13.82 18.04 -19.61
N GLU A 214 14.23 16.87 -19.07
CA GLU A 214 15.24 16.76 -18.00
C GLU A 214 14.83 17.29 -16.61
N THR A 215 13.59 17.76 -16.44
CA THR A 215 13.09 18.21 -15.13
C THR A 215 13.02 17.06 -14.13
N TYR A 216 12.69 15.86 -14.60
CA TYR A 216 12.66 14.60 -13.86
C TYR A 216 13.05 13.45 -14.78
N THR A 217 13.47 12.32 -14.22
CA THR A 217 13.85 11.15 -15.02
C THR A 217 12.67 10.21 -15.23
N VAL A 218 12.64 9.53 -16.38
CA VAL A 218 11.60 8.57 -16.72
C VAL A 218 12.24 7.28 -17.22
N GLN A 219 11.87 6.16 -16.62
CA GLN A 219 12.24 4.80 -17.02
C GLN A 219 11.02 4.09 -17.61
N VAL A 220 11.18 3.53 -18.80
CA VAL A 220 10.13 2.75 -19.49
C VAL A 220 10.71 1.39 -19.87
N PRO A 221 10.88 0.48 -18.89
CA PRO A 221 11.53 -0.80 -19.11
C PRO A 221 10.67 -1.74 -19.96
N LYS A 222 11.34 -2.65 -20.70
CA LYS A 222 10.70 -3.76 -21.41
C LYS A 222 10.68 -5.05 -20.56
N ASP A 223 11.26 -4.99 -19.38
CA ASP A 223 11.38 -6.14 -18.50
C ASP A 223 10.03 -6.58 -17.96
N LEU A 224 9.82 -7.88 -17.86
CA LEU A 224 8.60 -8.45 -17.27
C LEU A 224 8.56 -8.30 -15.75
N VAL A 225 9.71 -8.16 -15.14
CA VAL A 225 9.95 -7.77 -13.75
C VAL A 225 11.08 -6.75 -13.79
N TYR A 226 10.80 -5.51 -13.50
CA TYR A 226 11.82 -4.49 -13.42
C TYR A 226 12.34 -4.37 -11.98
N VAL A 227 13.66 -4.33 -11.82
CA VAL A 227 14.26 -4.15 -10.50
C VAL A 227 14.73 -2.71 -10.34
N HIS A 228 14.08 -1.99 -9.44
CA HIS A 228 14.37 -0.61 -9.10
C HIS A 228 15.11 -0.53 -7.76
N GLU A 229 16.11 0.35 -7.66
CA GLU A 229 16.88 0.53 -6.43
C GLU A 229 16.48 1.79 -5.69
N VAL A 230 16.20 1.64 -4.38
CA VAL A 230 15.82 2.72 -3.46
C VAL A 230 16.53 2.49 -2.14
N CYS A 231 17.33 3.45 -1.68
CA CYS A 231 18.08 3.33 -0.41
C CYS A 231 18.83 2.00 -0.28
N HIS A 232 19.50 1.54 -1.34
CA HIS A 232 20.21 0.24 -1.41
C HIS A 232 19.29 -0.98 -1.24
N ARG A 233 17.97 -0.82 -1.37
CA ARG A 233 16.98 -1.89 -1.43
C ARG A 233 16.55 -2.14 -2.85
N ARG A 234 16.30 -3.39 -3.18
CA ARG A 234 15.92 -3.82 -4.52
C ARG A 234 14.41 -4.09 -4.56
N LEU A 235 13.70 -3.30 -5.32
CA LEU A 235 12.25 -3.38 -5.49
C LEU A 235 11.93 -4.03 -6.84
N GLY A 236 11.30 -5.20 -6.82
CA GLY A 236 10.73 -5.78 -8.03
C GLY A 236 9.40 -5.11 -8.35
N LEU A 237 9.28 -4.52 -9.53
CA LEU A 237 8.04 -3.88 -9.99
C LEU A 237 7.36 -4.74 -11.04
N VAL A 238 6.07 -5.03 -10.83
CA VAL A 238 5.21 -5.76 -11.77
C VAL A 238 3.80 -5.18 -11.71
N HIS A 239 2.97 -5.43 -12.73
CA HIS A 239 1.56 -5.05 -12.62
C HIS A 239 0.77 -5.98 -11.69
N GLY A 240 0.89 -7.30 -11.85
CA GLY A 240 0.16 -8.28 -11.01
C GLY A 240 -0.72 -9.23 -11.80
N ASP A 241 -1.03 -8.97 -13.05
CA ASP A 241 -1.85 -9.77 -13.96
C ASP A 241 -1.35 -11.21 -14.20
N GLY A 242 -0.10 -11.47 -13.86
CA GLY A 242 0.50 -12.81 -13.95
C GLY A 242 0.19 -13.72 -12.76
N VAL A 243 -0.49 -13.25 -11.74
CA VAL A 243 -0.89 -14.06 -10.57
C VAL A 243 -2.15 -14.86 -10.90
N LYS A 244 -1.99 -16.19 -10.94
CA LYS A 244 -3.10 -17.12 -11.22
C LYS A 244 -3.37 -17.96 -9.99
N SER A 245 -4.55 -17.84 -9.39
CA SER A 245 -5.00 -18.73 -8.32
C SER A 245 -6.49 -18.50 -8.07
N ALA A 246 -7.16 -19.51 -7.50
CA ALA A 246 -8.46 -19.30 -6.90
C ALA A 246 -8.33 -18.26 -5.77
N SER A 247 -9.20 -17.26 -5.77
CA SER A 247 -9.21 -16.23 -4.74
C SER A 247 -10.18 -16.61 -3.61
N PHE A 248 -9.75 -16.40 -2.38
CA PHE A 248 -10.66 -16.33 -1.24
C PHE A 248 -10.80 -14.84 -0.88
N ALA A 249 -12.03 -14.35 -0.79
CA ALA A 249 -12.33 -12.93 -0.55
C ALA A 249 -11.66 -11.95 -1.53
N GLY A 250 -11.54 -12.33 -2.82
CA GLY A 250 -11.00 -11.45 -3.87
C GLY A 250 -9.48 -11.43 -3.98
N ILE A 251 -8.72 -11.91 -2.99
CA ILE A 251 -7.26 -11.90 -2.99
C ILE A 251 -6.71 -13.32 -3.18
N PRO A 252 -5.93 -13.59 -4.25
CA PRO A 252 -5.34 -14.91 -4.48
C PRO A 252 -4.04 -15.10 -3.68
N TRP A 253 -4.13 -15.22 -2.36
CA TRP A 253 -3.01 -15.30 -1.42
C TRP A 253 -1.93 -16.32 -1.81
N TYR A 254 -2.34 -17.53 -2.18
CA TYR A 254 -1.41 -18.56 -2.61
C TYR A 254 -0.70 -18.21 -3.91
N GLY A 255 -1.43 -17.65 -4.88
CA GLY A 255 -0.87 -17.20 -6.15
C GLY A 255 0.14 -16.06 -5.97
N MET A 256 -0.12 -15.13 -5.06
CA MET A 256 0.78 -14.03 -4.74
C MET A 256 2.08 -14.53 -4.11
N ARG A 257 1.98 -15.43 -3.13
CA ARG A 257 3.14 -16.09 -2.52
C ARG A 257 3.95 -16.84 -3.57
N SER A 258 3.29 -17.67 -4.37
CA SER A 258 3.93 -18.44 -5.43
C SER A 258 4.62 -17.52 -6.46
N ARG A 259 3.99 -16.41 -6.84
CA ARG A 259 4.58 -15.44 -7.77
C ARG A 259 5.83 -14.79 -7.21
N ARG A 260 5.82 -14.36 -5.95
CA ARG A 260 6.97 -13.79 -5.26
C ARG A 260 8.14 -14.78 -5.23
N GLU A 261 7.89 -16.02 -4.81
CA GLU A 261 8.91 -17.07 -4.74
C GLU A 261 9.46 -17.43 -6.12
N ALA A 262 8.60 -17.45 -7.15
CA ALA A 262 9.01 -17.69 -8.53
C ALA A 262 9.92 -16.59 -9.08
N ILE A 263 9.63 -15.32 -8.78
CA ILE A 263 10.49 -14.18 -9.16
C ILE A 263 11.85 -14.27 -8.46
N GLN A 264 11.88 -14.55 -7.16
CA GLN A 264 13.12 -14.72 -6.41
C GLN A 264 13.96 -15.89 -6.98
N SER A 265 13.31 -17.00 -7.31
CA SER A 265 13.98 -18.15 -7.93
C SER A 265 14.53 -17.83 -9.32
N LEU A 266 13.78 -17.10 -10.13
CA LEU A 266 14.19 -16.66 -11.46
C LEU A 266 15.41 -15.75 -11.40
N LEU A 267 15.39 -14.74 -10.52
CA LEU A 267 16.52 -13.82 -10.34
C LEU A 267 17.79 -14.59 -9.95
N ARG A 268 17.69 -15.50 -9.00
CA ARG A 268 18.82 -16.37 -8.61
C ARG A 268 19.33 -17.22 -9.79
N HIS A 269 18.43 -17.80 -10.58
CA HIS A 269 18.81 -18.58 -11.75
C HIS A 269 19.55 -17.74 -12.80
N LEU A 270 19.18 -16.48 -12.95
CA LEU A 270 19.83 -15.53 -13.86
C LEU A 270 21.10 -14.89 -13.27
N GLY A 271 21.57 -15.33 -12.10
CA GLY A 271 22.72 -14.75 -11.42
C GLY A 271 22.49 -13.32 -10.89
N GLN A 272 21.23 -12.90 -10.80
CA GLN A 272 20.85 -11.60 -10.26
C GLN A 272 20.64 -11.67 -8.75
N PRO A 273 21.00 -10.62 -7.99
CA PRO A 273 20.66 -10.54 -6.57
C PRO A 273 19.15 -10.59 -6.34
N ALA A 274 18.75 -11.12 -5.19
CA ALA A 274 17.35 -11.15 -4.76
C ALA A 274 16.76 -9.73 -4.63
N ILE A 275 15.43 -9.63 -4.71
CA ILE A 275 14.70 -8.40 -4.38
C ILE A 275 14.30 -8.42 -2.90
N ASP A 276 14.28 -7.25 -2.27
CA ASP A 276 13.82 -7.06 -0.89
C ASP A 276 12.31 -6.87 -0.80
N TYR A 277 11.73 -6.26 -1.84
CA TYR A 277 10.31 -5.91 -1.94
C TYR A 277 9.77 -6.25 -3.32
N LEU A 278 8.52 -6.72 -3.37
CA LEU A 278 7.78 -6.88 -4.63
C LEU A 278 6.56 -5.95 -4.58
N LEU A 279 6.50 -4.99 -5.50
CA LEU A 279 5.42 -4.01 -5.62
C LEU A 279 4.54 -4.36 -6.82
N MET A 280 3.22 -4.34 -6.64
CA MET A 280 2.25 -4.60 -7.70
C MET A 280 0.94 -3.81 -7.52
N GLY A 281 0.23 -3.57 -8.63
CA GLY A 281 -1.15 -3.07 -8.70
C GLY A 281 -2.16 -4.19 -8.92
N HIS A 282 -3.10 -3.98 -9.87
CA HIS A 282 -4.04 -4.96 -10.43
C HIS A 282 -5.18 -5.42 -9.50
N PHE A 283 -4.94 -5.56 -8.21
CA PHE A 283 -5.94 -6.13 -7.29
C PHE A 283 -6.84 -5.06 -6.67
N HIS A 284 -6.56 -3.79 -6.90
CA HIS A 284 -7.30 -2.64 -6.39
C HIS A 284 -7.44 -2.59 -4.87
N GLN A 285 -6.57 -3.32 -4.13
CA GLN A 285 -6.59 -3.40 -2.67
C GLN A 285 -5.20 -3.11 -2.13
N LEU A 286 -5.10 -2.17 -1.18
CA LEU A 286 -3.84 -1.88 -0.52
C LEU A 286 -3.54 -2.96 0.52
N LEU A 287 -2.40 -3.64 0.35
CA LEU A 287 -1.91 -4.67 1.24
C LEU A 287 -0.39 -4.56 1.41
N TYR A 288 0.07 -4.65 2.66
CA TYR A 288 1.45 -4.92 3.00
C TYR A 288 1.54 -6.31 3.63
N TRP A 289 2.34 -7.18 3.05
CA TRP A 289 2.55 -8.53 3.54
C TRP A 289 4.04 -8.79 3.78
N GLN A 290 4.43 -8.82 5.04
CA GLN A 290 5.79 -9.15 5.43
C GLN A 290 6.13 -10.61 5.06
N GLY A 291 7.21 -10.80 4.32
CA GLY A 291 7.73 -12.11 3.94
C GLY A 291 9.01 -12.46 4.71
N THR A 292 9.51 -13.68 4.53
CA THR A 292 10.78 -14.11 5.12
C THR A 292 11.96 -13.43 4.42
N ASP A 293 11.94 -13.40 3.08
CA ASP A 293 13.07 -12.92 2.27
C ASP A 293 12.71 -11.71 1.41
N CYS A 294 11.42 -11.45 1.22
CA CYS A 294 10.91 -10.39 0.38
C CYS A 294 9.52 -9.99 0.83
N ASP A 295 9.31 -8.73 1.10
CA ASP A 295 7.99 -8.20 1.43
C ASP A 295 7.19 -7.97 0.16
N LEU A 296 5.87 -8.14 0.26
CA LEU A 296 4.93 -7.89 -0.83
C LEU A 296 4.08 -6.66 -0.51
N ILE A 297 4.04 -5.73 -1.44
CA ILE A 297 3.20 -4.55 -1.36
C ILE A 297 2.28 -4.53 -2.58
N ILE A 298 0.99 -4.59 -2.33
CA ILE A 298 -0.04 -4.44 -3.34
C ILE A 298 -0.61 -3.05 -3.20
N ASN A 299 -0.63 -2.31 -4.30
CA ASN A 299 -1.20 -0.98 -4.32
C ASN A 299 -2.72 -1.05 -4.54
N GLY A 300 -3.44 -0.08 -4.01
CA GLY A 300 -4.85 0.10 -4.33
C GLY A 300 -5.05 0.76 -5.69
N ALA A 301 -6.29 1.02 -6.07
CA ALA A 301 -6.63 1.71 -7.31
C ALA A 301 -6.89 3.20 -7.08
N VAL A 302 -6.53 4.03 -8.07
CA VAL A 302 -7.02 5.42 -8.13
C VAL A 302 -8.51 5.45 -8.46
N LYS A 303 -8.97 4.56 -9.35
CA LYS A 303 -10.38 4.44 -9.71
C LYS A 303 -11.28 4.05 -8.53
N GLY A 304 -10.88 3.07 -7.75
CA GLY A 304 -11.72 2.46 -6.72
C GLY A 304 -12.59 1.32 -7.26
N GLY A 305 -13.77 1.14 -6.68
CA GLY A 305 -14.76 0.15 -7.13
C GLY A 305 -15.49 0.57 -8.41
N ASP A 306 -16.03 -0.42 -9.12
CA ASP A 306 -16.78 -0.28 -10.37
C ASP A 306 -17.89 -1.34 -10.48
N GLU A 307 -18.64 -1.32 -11.57
CA GLU A 307 -19.74 -2.24 -11.88
C GLU A 307 -19.26 -3.71 -11.85
N TYR A 308 -18.11 -3.99 -12.47
CA TYR A 308 -17.53 -5.34 -12.49
C TYR A 308 -17.16 -5.84 -11.09
N SER A 309 -16.59 -5.00 -10.26
CA SER A 309 -16.20 -5.38 -8.90
C SER A 309 -17.42 -5.66 -8.01
N ILE A 310 -18.50 -4.92 -8.20
CA ILE A 310 -19.75 -5.12 -7.46
C ILE A 310 -20.50 -6.34 -7.98
N ASP A 311 -20.72 -6.45 -9.29
CA ASP A 311 -21.51 -7.53 -9.88
C ASP A 311 -20.81 -8.88 -9.78
N THR A 312 -19.52 -8.94 -10.11
CA THR A 312 -18.79 -10.20 -10.25
C THR A 312 -18.09 -10.63 -8.96
N ARG A 313 -17.52 -9.67 -8.21
CA ARG A 313 -16.74 -9.96 -7.02
C ARG A 313 -17.50 -9.70 -5.72
N HIS A 314 -18.67 -9.04 -5.79
CA HIS A 314 -19.46 -8.58 -4.65
C HIS A 314 -18.60 -7.83 -3.63
N ALA A 315 -17.64 -7.06 -4.11
CA ALA A 315 -16.67 -6.33 -3.31
C ALA A 315 -16.36 -5.00 -3.97
N SER A 316 -16.28 -3.95 -3.18
CA SER A 316 -15.77 -2.64 -3.59
C SER A 316 -14.68 -2.22 -2.64
N THR A 317 -13.65 -1.55 -3.14
CA THR A 317 -12.57 -1.00 -2.34
C THR A 317 -12.55 0.51 -2.45
N ASP A 318 -12.26 1.18 -1.34
CA ASP A 318 -12.01 2.62 -1.37
C ASP A 318 -10.81 2.93 -2.27
N PRO A 319 -10.86 4.00 -3.07
CA PRO A 319 -9.73 4.43 -3.85
C PRO A 319 -8.58 4.85 -2.93
N VAL A 320 -7.41 4.27 -3.13
CA VAL A 320 -6.25 4.45 -2.25
C VAL A 320 -4.95 4.18 -2.98
N GLN A 321 -3.89 4.93 -2.63
CA GLN A 321 -2.53 4.68 -3.10
C GLN A 321 -1.56 4.60 -1.93
N ALA A 322 -0.42 3.92 -2.11
CA ALA A 322 0.61 3.75 -1.10
C ALA A 322 1.75 4.75 -1.29
N LEU A 323 2.18 5.37 -0.20
CA LEU A 323 3.44 6.10 -0.13
C LEU A 323 4.35 5.42 0.90
N LEU A 324 5.53 5.02 0.47
CA LEU A 324 6.52 4.33 1.28
C LEU A 324 7.68 5.28 1.58
N THR A 325 8.23 5.20 2.78
CA THR A 325 9.49 5.86 3.15
C THR A 325 10.55 4.81 3.45
N PHE A 326 11.70 4.94 2.81
CA PHE A 326 12.81 4.00 2.92
C PHE A 326 13.98 4.60 3.69
N HIS A 327 14.49 3.84 4.65
CA HIS A 327 15.73 4.09 5.35
C HIS A 327 16.82 3.15 4.82
N PRO A 328 18.07 3.61 4.55
CA PRO A 328 19.12 2.78 3.94
C PRO A 328 19.43 1.48 4.71
N LYS A 329 19.33 1.52 6.04
CA LYS A 329 19.60 0.37 6.88
C LYS A 329 18.37 -0.50 7.16
N TYR A 330 17.22 0.12 7.40
CA TYR A 330 16.03 -0.57 7.92
C TYR A 330 14.99 -0.91 6.84
N GLY A 331 15.17 -0.45 5.59
CA GLY A 331 14.18 -0.63 4.53
C GLY A 331 12.97 0.25 4.73
N VAL A 332 11.77 -0.26 4.47
CA VAL A 332 10.51 0.49 4.69
C VAL A 332 10.33 0.79 6.17
N THR A 333 10.35 2.06 6.52
CA THR A 333 10.10 2.56 7.89
C THR A 333 8.70 3.11 8.04
N ASP A 334 8.03 3.40 6.93
CA ASP A 334 6.73 4.06 6.93
C ASP A 334 5.94 3.65 5.69
N LEU A 335 4.69 3.28 5.88
CA LEU A 335 3.70 3.09 4.83
C LEU A 335 2.52 3.98 5.11
N SER A 336 2.34 5.00 4.28
CA SER A 336 1.23 5.93 4.39
C SER A 336 0.16 5.61 3.36
N ARG A 337 -1.08 5.50 3.82
CA ARG A 337 -2.25 5.30 2.99
C ARG A 337 -2.78 6.66 2.51
N ILE A 338 -2.71 6.91 1.20
CA ILE A 338 -3.31 8.09 0.59
C ILE A 338 -4.76 7.75 0.24
N ASN A 339 -5.68 8.16 1.08
CA ASN A 339 -7.12 7.94 0.87
C ASN A 339 -7.67 8.98 -0.11
N LEU A 340 -8.43 8.50 -1.10
CA LEU A 340 -9.01 9.29 -2.18
C LEU A 340 -10.55 9.24 -2.19
N LYS A 341 -11.17 8.62 -1.19
CA LYS A 341 -12.62 8.36 -1.12
C LYS A 341 -13.46 9.64 -1.19
N GLU A 342 -13.04 10.70 -0.51
CA GLU A 342 -13.76 11.97 -0.44
C GLU A 342 -13.51 12.87 -1.67
N VAL A 343 -12.75 12.40 -2.65
CA VAL A 343 -12.43 13.12 -3.89
C VAL A 343 -13.32 12.56 -5.00
N THR A 344 -14.48 13.18 -5.18
CA THR A 344 -15.49 12.80 -6.16
C THR A 344 -15.62 13.85 -7.27
#